data_9126e102712b3b0379346ac4de08d38b
#
_entry.id   9126e102712b3b0379346ac4de08d38b
#
_cell.length_a   1.000
_cell.length_b   1.000
_cell.length_c   1.000
_cell.angle_alpha   90.00
_cell.angle_beta   90.00
_cell.angle_gamma   90.00
#
_symmetry.space_group_name_H-M   'P 1'
#
loop_
_entity.id
_entity.type
_entity.pdbx_description
1 polymer ?
#
loop_
_entity_poly.entity_id
_entity_poly.type
_entity_poly.pdbx_seq_one_letter_code
_entity_poly.pdbx_strand_id
1 'polypeptide(L)'
;IKKGDQMYVAGMPSANRVQSVGMFVGADRISTENVTAGNIIAVSGLRDAISGSTISSNPEMTPFERIVHNSDPVVTTAIEAKHTKDLPKLVEVLRAVSKADPSIQIDSNLETGEHLMSGMGELHLEITEYRIKNEHGVEITTSPPIVVYRETVAMQSPGEFEGKSPNKHNRFYISVEPLEEDIRAAIVDGTIPSGDIKKSKEVARQLIDMGWSKVHGRGVLCIENGCVFVDATKGIQNLFETRELLIEAFKEVVKRGPRAHEKLMCFKIM
;
A
#
# COMPACT_ATOMS: atom_id res chain seq x y z
N ILE A 1 30.18 3.91 14.04
CA ILE A 1 29.86 2.55 13.56
C ILE A 1 31.13 1.90 13.08
N LYS A 2 31.31 0.62 13.45
CA LYS A 2 32.48 -0.21 13.10
C LYS A 2 32.03 -1.51 12.43
N LYS A 3 32.94 -2.12 11.69
CA LYS A 3 32.74 -3.48 11.19
C LYS A 3 32.59 -4.45 12.38
N GLY A 4 31.55 -5.29 12.33
CA GLY A 4 31.26 -6.28 13.38
C GLY A 4 30.24 -5.80 14.43
N ASP A 5 29.89 -4.53 14.47
CA ASP A 5 28.88 -4.01 15.39
C ASP A 5 27.52 -4.70 15.17
N GLN A 6 26.80 -4.92 16.27
CA GLN A 6 25.40 -5.36 16.21
C GLN A 6 24.50 -4.13 16.13
N MET A 7 23.61 -4.14 15.13
CA MET A 7 22.66 -3.05 14.88
C MET A 7 21.25 -3.62 14.74
N TYR A 8 20.29 -2.87 15.23
CA TYR A 8 18.87 -3.21 15.17
C TYR A 8 18.17 -2.24 14.21
N VAL A 9 17.28 -2.77 13.40
CA VAL A 9 16.29 -1.98 12.66
C VAL A 9 15.14 -1.70 13.62
N ALA A 10 14.84 -0.45 13.90
CA ALA A 10 13.80 -0.09 14.88
C ALA A 10 12.44 -0.71 14.48
N GLY A 11 11.79 -1.38 15.42
CA GLY A 11 10.56 -2.13 15.20
C GLY A 11 10.76 -3.58 14.72
N MET A 12 12.00 -4.04 14.54
CA MET A 12 12.32 -5.43 14.20
C MET A 12 13.04 -6.14 15.37
N PRO A 13 12.70 -7.38 15.70
CA PRO A 13 13.31 -8.09 16.83
C PRO A 13 14.72 -8.60 16.55
N SER A 14 15.12 -8.70 15.27
CA SER A 14 16.37 -9.32 14.86
C SER A 14 17.55 -8.35 14.88
N ALA A 15 18.68 -8.81 15.42
CA ALA A 15 19.95 -8.09 15.33
C ALA A 15 20.64 -8.37 14.00
N ASN A 16 21.12 -7.34 13.35
CA ASN A 16 21.93 -7.40 12.15
C ASN A 16 23.39 -7.13 12.48
N ARG A 17 24.32 -7.87 11.87
CA ARG A 17 25.75 -7.65 12.05
C ARG A 17 26.34 -6.87 10.88
N VAL A 18 26.97 -5.75 11.18
CA VAL A 18 27.68 -4.92 10.19
C VAL A 18 28.83 -5.72 9.57
N GLN A 19 28.77 -5.97 8.26
CA GLN A 19 29.79 -6.70 7.53
C GLN A 19 30.91 -5.80 7.00
N SER A 20 30.54 -4.63 6.47
CA SER A 20 31.49 -3.61 6.02
C SER A 20 30.97 -2.22 6.25
N VAL A 21 31.89 -1.29 6.46
CA VAL A 21 31.62 0.14 6.60
C VAL A 21 32.48 0.88 5.57
N GLY A 22 31.92 1.91 4.95
CA GLY A 22 32.65 2.73 3.98
C GLY A 22 31.99 4.09 3.83
N MET A 23 32.66 4.92 3.04
CA MET A 23 32.16 6.24 2.64
C MET A 23 32.25 6.36 1.13
N PHE A 24 31.33 7.09 0.53
CA PHE A 24 31.42 7.43 -0.88
C PHE A 24 32.22 8.71 -1.07
N VAL A 25 33.20 8.64 -1.99
CA VAL A 25 33.98 9.81 -2.46
C VAL A 25 33.76 9.87 -3.96
N GLY A 26 32.85 10.75 -4.37
CA GLY A 26 32.33 10.71 -5.73
C GLY A 26 31.55 9.42 -5.99
N ALA A 27 31.89 8.69 -7.03
CA ALA A 27 31.29 7.41 -7.39
C ALA A 27 31.92 6.20 -6.65
N ASP A 28 33.11 6.39 -6.06
CA ASP A 28 33.88 5.30 -5.47
C ASP A 28 33.55 5.09 -3.99
N ARG A 29 33.36 3.81 -3.62
CA ARG A 29 33.18 3.41 -2.23
C ARG A 29 34.52 3.08 -1.58
N ILE A 30 34.94 3.92 -0.66
CA ILE A 30 36.18 3.69 0.13
C ILE A 30 35.81 2.97 1.43
N SER A 31 36.40 1.80 1.66
CA SER A 31 36.22 1.04 2.90
C SER A 31 36.98 1.70 4.04
N THR A 32 36.32 1.81 5.20
CA THR A 32 36.90 2.33 6.44
C THR A 32 36.64 1.38 7.60
N GLU A 33 37.48 1.38 8.61
CA GLU A 33 37.27 0.54 9.80
C GLU A 33 36.23 1.13 10.75
N ASN A 34 36.16 2.44 10.82
CA ASN A 34 35.30 3.17 11.75
C ASN A 34 34.87 4.51 11.15
N VAL A 35 33.63 4.89 11.38
CA VAL A 35 33.11 6.23 11.01
C VAL A 35 32.42 6.84 12.22
N THR A 36 32.76 8.11 12.49
CA THR A 36 32.18 8.91 13.57
C THR A 36 30.81 9.47 13.23
N ALA A 37 30.07 9.92 14.22
CA ALA A 37 28.80 10.59 14.07
C ALA A 37 28.90 11.85 13.20
N GLY A 38 27.82 12.20 12.50
CA GLY A 38 27.74 13.36 11.60
C GLY A 38 28.13 13.08 10.15
N ASN A 39 28.48 11.83 9.82
CA ASN A 39 28.86 11.43 8.46
C ASN A 39 27.76 10.58 7.80
N ILE A 40 27.72 10.65 6.46
CA ILE A 40 26.94 9.74 5.63
C ILE A 40 27.83 8.54 5.30
N ILE A 41 27.33 7.34 5.59
CA ILE A 41 28.10 6.11 5.48
C ILE A 41 27.40 5.05 4.62
N ALA A 42 28.18 4.17 4.01
CA ALA A 42 27.72 2.96 3.38
C ALA A 42 27.95 1.77 4.31
N VAL A 43 26.89 1.07 4.67
CA VAL A 43 26.94 -0.09 5.56
C VAL A 43 26.38 -1.31 4.84
N SER A 44 27.02 -2.47 4.98
CA SER A 44 26.48 -3.75 4.51
C SER A 44 26.21 -4.69 5.67
N GLY A 45 25.29 -5.66 5.46
CA GLY A 45 24.91 -6.64 6.47
C GLY A 45 23.58 -6.36 7.18
N LEU A 46 22.89 -5.28 6.83
CA LEU A 46 21.58 -4.92 7.38
C LEU A 46 20.47 -5.53 6.49
N ARG A 47 20.12 -6.79 6.72
CA ARG A 47 19.21 -7.56 5.85
C ARG A 47 17.78 -7.05 5.87
N ASP A 48 17.33 -6.60 7.05
CA ASP A 48 15.94 -6.21 7.28
C ASP A 48 15.70 -4.70 7.06
N ALA A 49 16.75 -3.94 6.76
CA ALA A 49 16.66 -2.52 6.50
C ALA A 49 16.06 -2.23 5.13
N ILE A 50 15.11 -1.31 5.10
CA ILE A 50 14.54 -0.70 3.90
C ILE A 50 14.82 0.80 3.93
N SER A 51 14.64 1.49 2.80
CA SER A 51 14.77 2.95 2.76
C SER A 51 13.82 3.61 3.78
N GLY A 52 14.32 4.59 4.54
CA GLY A 52 13.58 5.23 5.64
C GLY A 52 13.63 4.50 6.99
N SER A 53 14.27 3.33 7.10
CA SER A 53 14.39 2.61 8.37
C SER A 53 15.36 3.33 9.33
N THR A 54 14.98 3.41 10.60
CA THR A 54 15.86 3.85 11.69
C THR A 54 16.72 2.68 12.17
N ILE A 55 18.04 2.89 12.25
CA ILE A 55 19.01 1.88 12.66
C ILE A 55 19.70 2.35 13.94
N SER A 56 19.75 1.48 14.95
CA SER A 56 20.32 1.79 16.25
C SER A 56 21.11 0.62 16.83
N SER A 57 22.05 0.91 17.72
CA SER A 57 22.66 -0.08 18.60
C SER A 57 21.76 -0.46 19.78
N ASN A 58 20.74 0.35 20.07
CA ASN A 58 19.75 0.08 21.11
C ASN A 58 18.48 -0.53 20.48
N PRO A 59 18.07 -1.75 20.87
CA PRO A 59 16.86 -2.39 20.33
C PRO A 59 15.56 -1.66 20.70
N GLU A 60 15.54 -0.92 21.80
CA GLU A 60 14.37 -0.19 22.31
C GLU A 60 14.27 1.26 21.78
N MET A 61 15.09 1.62 20.79
CA MET A 61 15.06 2.97 20.23
C MET A 61 13.75 3.22 19.50
N THR A 62 13.09 4.33 19.84
CA THR A 62 11.93 4.83 19.09
C THR A 62 12.36 5.20 17.66
N PRO A 63 11.68 4.67 16.62
CA PRO A 63 12.00 5.03 15.24
C PRO A 63 11.75 6.51 14.98
N PHE A 64 12.53 7.09 14.09
CA PHE A 64 12.21 8.39 13.52
C PHE A 64 10.93 8.30 12.69
N GLU A 65 10.29 9.44 12.48
CA GLU A 65 9.11 9.55 11.64
C GLU A 65 9.39 8.99 10.23
N ARG A 66 8.48 8.18 9.73
CA ARG A 66 8.64 7.58 8.40
C ARG A 66 8.46 8.64 7.32
N ILE A 67 9.28 8.55 6.29
CA ILE A 67 9.05 9.29 5.06
C ILE A 67 7.85 8.61 4.36
N VAL A 68 6.71 9.28 4.38
CA VAL A 68 5.50 8.81 3.71
C VAL A 68 5.47 9.44 2.31
N HIS A 69 5.51 8.60 1.29
CA HIS A 69 5.25 9.04 -0.09
C HIS A 69 3.72 9.08 -0.28
N ASN A 70 3.16 10.29 -0.30
CA ASN A 70 1.70 10.52 -0.35
C ASN A 70 1.09 10.30 -1.74
N SER A 71 1.84 9.81 -2.70
CA SER A 71 1.34 9.58 -4.05
C SER A 71 1.43 8.11 -4.43
N ASP A 72 0.29 7.57 -4.84
CA ASP A 72 0.23 6.24 -5.45
C ASP A 72 0.97 6.24 -6.79
N PRO A 73 1.59 5.10 -7.18
CA PRO A 73 2.14 4.95 -8.51
C PRO A 73 1.07 5.17 -9.58
N VAL A 74 1.42 5.91 -10.62
CA VAL A 74 0.48 6.29 -11.69
C VAL A 74 0.71 5.57 -13.01
N VAL A 75 1.87 4.95 -13.17
CA VAL A 75 2.24 4.24 -14.40
C VAL A 75 2.71 2.84 -14.04
N THR A 76 2.23 1.86 -14.78
CA THR A 76 2.58 0.45 -14.59
C THR A 76 3.07 -0.17 -15.89
N THR A 77 4.13 -0.98 -15.82
CA THR A 77 4.63 -1.80 -16.91
C THR A 77 4.80 -3.24 -16.46
N ALA A 78 4.50 -4.19 -17.33
CA ALA A 78 4.83 -5.58 -17.07
C ALA A 78 6.30 -5.85 -17.40
N ILE A 79 6.97 -6.60 -16.56
CA ILE A 79 8.38 -6.99 -16.70
C ILE A 79 8.48 -8.50 -16.73
N GLU A 80 9.19 -9.01 -17.70
CA GLU A 80 9.51 -10.42 -17.85
C GLU A 80 11.01 -10.62 -18.07
N ALA A 81 11.55 -11.73 -17.56
CA ALA A 81 12.90 -12.11 -17.89
C ALA A 81 12.95 -12.62 -19.34
N LYS A 82 13.86 -12.08 -20.14
CA LYS A 82 14.04 -12.51 -21.55
C LYS A 82 14.40 -14.01 -21.64
N HIS A 83 15.07 -14.53 -20.64
CA HIS A 83 15.41 -15.95 -20.54
C HIS A 83 14.84 -16.53 -19.23
N THR A 84 14.14 -17.64 -19.30
CA THR A 84 13.52 -18.33 -18.14
C THR A 84 14.54 -18.67 -17.03
N LYS A 85 15.79 -18.95 -17.39
CA LYS A 85 16.88 -19.20 -16.43
C LYS A 85 17.19 -18.01 -15.53
N ASP A 86 16.90 -16.78 -15.97
CA ASP A 86 17.18 -15.54 -15.25
C ASP A 86 16.01 -15.11 -14.35
N LEU A 87 14.88 -15.81 -14.39
CA LEU A 87 13.70 -15.52 -13.59
C LEU A 87 13.99 -15.45 -12.07
N PRO A 88 14.69 -16.42 -11.45
CA PRO A 88 15.00 -16.31 -10.03
C PRO A 88 15.84 -15.08 -9.69
N LYS A 89 16.80 -14.75 -10.56
CA LYS A 89 17.65 -13.56 -10.41
C LYS A 89 16.81 -12.28 -10.57
N LEU A 90 15.88 -12.24 -11.53
CA LEU A 90 14.96 -11.11 -11.70
C LEU A 90 14.14 -10.87 -10.44
N VAL A 91 13.54 -11.91 -9.84
CA VAL A 91 12.75 -11.78 -8.60
C VAL A 91 13.59 -11.22 -7.45
N GLU A 92 14.84 -11.65 -7.32
CA GLU A 92 15.75 -11.11 -6.30
C GLU A 92 16.08 -9.63 -6.56
N VAL A 93 16.37 -9.26 -7.80
CA VAL A 93 16.65 -7.88 -8.20
C VAL A 93 15.44 -6.99 -7.99
N LEU A 94 14.24 -7.42 -8.37
CA LEU A 94 13.01 -6.68 -8.16
C LEU A 94 12.75 -6.40 -6.67
N ARG A 95 12.98 -7.39 -5.80
CA ARG A 95 12.93 -7.20 -4.34
C ARG A 95 13.96 -6.20 -3.84
N ALA A 96 15.17 -6.21 -4.38
CA ALA A 96 16.21 -5.26 -4.00
C ALA A 96 15.85 -3.84 -4.44
N VAL A 97 15.29 -3.67 -5.63
CA VAL A 97 14.82 -2.38 -6.16
C VAL A 97 13.69 -1.81 -5.30
N SER A 98 12.68 -2.61 -4.97
CA SER A 98 11.58 -2.16 -4.10
C SER A 98 12.03 -1.81 -2.67
N LYS A 99 13.09 -2.44 -2.16
CA LYS A 99 13.69 -2.06 -0.87
C LYS A 99 14.47 -0.75 -0.94
N ALA A 100 15.12 -0.49 -2.06
CA ALA A 100 15.92 0.71 -2.28
C ALA A 100 15.04 1.94 -2.55
N ASP A 101 13.95 1.75 -3.28
CA ASP A 101 13.01 2.79 -3.66
C ASP A 101 11.56 2.41 -3.28
N PRO A 102 11.05 2.94 -2.17
CA PRO A 102 9.69 2.67 -1.72
C PRO A 102 8.59 3.20 -2.64
N SER A 103 8.92 4.10 -3.57
CA SER A 103 7.97 4.64 -4.56
C SER A 103 7.73 3.69 -5.73
N ILE A 104 8.54 2.62 -5.85
CA ILE A 104 8.34 1.53 -6.80
C ILE A 104 7.57 0.40 -6.11
N GLN A 105 6.42 0.09 -6.64
CA GLN A 105 5.62 -1.06 -6.22
C GLN A 105 5.80 -2.21 -7.22
N ILE A 106 6.01 -3.40 -6.70
CA ILE A 106 6.19 -4.61 -7.51
C ILE A 106 5.15 -5.63 -7.08
N ASP A 107 4.25 -5.92 -8.00
CA ASP A 107 3.26 -6.97 -7.86
C ASP A 107 3.66 -8.16 -8.72
N SER A 108 3.82 -9.32 -8.08
CA SER A 108 4.18 -10.56 -8.76
C SER A 108 2.98 -11.49 -8.80
N ASN A 109 2.48 -11.76 -9.98
CA ASN A 109 1.50 -12.80 -10.17
C ASN A 109 2.22 -14.15 -10.32
N LEU A 110 2.16 -14.95 -9.26
CA LEU A 110 2.81 -16.27 -9.24
C LEU A 110 2.14 -17.29 -10.17
N GLU A 111 0.89 -17.05 -10.56
CA GLU A 111 0.15 -17.96 -11.44
C GLU A 111 0.49 -17.73 -12.91
N THR A 112 0.62 -16.47 -13.34
CA THR A 112 0.98 -16.14 -14.73
C THR A 112 2.47 -15.97 -14.94
N GLY A 113 3.26 -15.82 -13.88
CA GLY A 113 4.70 -15.52 -13.94
C GLY A 113 5.01 -14.08 -14.35
N GLU A 114 4.01 -13.23 -14.47
CA GLU A 114 4.17 -11.82 -14.80
C GLU A 114 4.52 -11.00 -13.56
N HIS A 115 5.41 -10.05 -13.72
CA HIS A 115 5.75 -9.07 -12.70
C HIS A 115 5.32 -7.69 -13.19
N LEU A 116 4.49 -7.00 -12.39
CA LEU A 116 4.08 -5.63 -12.67
C LEU A 116 4.94 -4.68 -11.84
N MET A 117 5.57 -3.73 -12.51
CA MET A 117 6.33 -2.67 -11.88
C MET A 117 5.58 -1.35 -12.06
N SER A 118 5.19 -0.75 -10.93
CA SER A 118 4.46 0.52 -10.90
C SER A 118 5.31 1.61 -10.29
N GLY A 119 5.33 2.78 -10.91
CA GLY A 119 6.15 3.91 -10.49
C GLY A 119 5.45 5.25 -10.69
N MET A 120 6.14 6.32 -10.29
CA MET A 120 5.63 7.70 -10.30
C MET A 120 5.50 8.30 -11.70
N GLY A 121 6.11 7.68 -12.71
CA GLY A 121 6.08 8.14 -14.08
C GLY A 121 6.95 7.30 -15.01
N GLU A 122 6.86 7.57 -16.31
CA GLU A 122 7.54 6.82 -17.36
C GLU A 122 9.07 6.86 -17.19
N LEU A 123 9.65 8.06 -16.98
CA LEU A 123 11.08 8.22 -16.76
C LEU A 123 11.57 7.43 -15.52
N HIS A 124 10.77 7.36 -14.47
CA HIS A 124 11.10 6.60 -13.27
C HIS A 124 11.22 5.10 -13.58
N LEU A 125 10.31 4.57 -14.37
CA LEU A 125 10.32 3.18 -14.82
C LEU A 125 11.51 2.91 -15.76
N GLU A 126 11.79 3.80 -16.70
CA GLU A 126 12.95 3.69 -17.63
C GLU A 126 14.29 3.65 -16.87
N ILE A 127 14.47 4.52 -15.87
CA ILE A 127 15.69 4.52 -15.03
C ILE A 127 15.80 3.20 -14.29
N THR A 128 14.70 2.69 -13.77
CA THR A 128 14.67 1.41 -13.04
C THR A 128 15.00 0.23 -13.96
N GLU A 129 14.43 0.21 -15.16
CA GLU A 129 14.80 -0.77 -16.19
C GLU A 129 16.29 -0.72 -16.56
N TYR A 130 16.81 0.49 -16.72
CA TYR A 130 18.24 0.69 -16.99
C TYR A 130 19.10 0.09 -15.88
N ARG A 131 18.75 0.32 -14.61
CA ARG A 131 19.48 -0.26 -13.47
C ARG A 131 19.40 -1.78 -13.44
N ILE A 132 18.22 -2.36 -13.69
CA ILE A 132 18.04 -3.83 -13.75
C ILE A 132 18.94 -4.43 -14.83
N LYS A 133 18.98 -3.82 -16.01
CA LYS A 133 19.78 -4.30 -17.15
C LYS A 133 21.28 -4.11 -16.93
N ASN A 134 21.71 -2.92 -16.54
CA ASN A 134 23.13 -2.53 -16.56
C ASN A 134 23.85 -2.75 -15.21
N GLU A 135 23.18 -2.52 -14.08
CA GLU A 135 23.80 -2.70 -12.75
C GLU A 135 23.66 -4.14 -12.26
N HIS A 136 22.51 -4.77 -12.50
CA HIS A 136 22.25 -6.14 -12.07
C HIS A 136 22.48 -7.21 -13.14
N GLY A 137 22.64 -6.79 -14.41
CA GLY A 137 22.94 -7.70 -15.53
C GLY A 137 21.82 -8.73 -15.76
N VAL A 138 20.57 -8.31 -15.72
CA VAL A 138 19.40 -9.13 -16.04
C VAL A 138 18.75 -8.57 -17.31
N GLU A 139 18.73 -9.36 -18.36
CA GLU A 139 18.01 -8.98 -19.58
C GLU A 139 16.51 -9.15 -19.37
N ILE A 140 15.77 -8.04 -19.52
CA ILE A 140 14.32 -7.99 -19.34
C ILE A 140 13.64 -7.49 -20.61
N THR A 141 12.39 -7.92 -20.78
CA THR A 141 11.44 -7.40 -21.75
C THR A 141 10.33 -6.69 -20.97
N THR A 142 9.95 -5.50 -21.42
CA THR A 142 8.91 -4.70 -20.79
C THR A 142 7.77 -4.45 -21.77
N SER A 143 6.54 -4.39 -21.24
CA SER A 143 5.37 -3.94 -22.00
C SER A 143 5.35 -2.41 -22.10
N PRO A 144 4.62 -1.82 -23.06
CA PRO A 144 4.33 -0.40 -23.02
C PRO A 144 3.69 -0.01 -21.69
N PRO A 145 4.07 1.15 -21.11
CA PRO A 145 3.53 1.59 -19.85
C PRO A 145 2.02 1.86 -19.94
N ILE A 146 1.29 1.44 -18.92
CA ILE A 146 -0.16 1.61 -18.82
C ILE A 146 -0.45 2.56 -17.67
N VAL A 147 -1.26 3.58 -17.93
CA VAL A 147 -1.75 4.48 -16.89
C VAL A 147 -2.84 3.78 -16.09
N VAL A 148 -2.65 3.72 -14.78
CA VAL A 148 -3.63 3.11 -13.86
C VAL A 148 -4.73 4.12 -13.58
N TYR A 149 -5.92 3.86 -14.12
CA TYR A 149 -7.11 4.63 -13.81
C TYR A 149 -7.80 4.12 -12.54
N ARG A 150 -8.56 5.00 -11.91
CA ARG A 150 -9.43 4.68 -10.78
C ARG A 150 -10.82 5.21 -11.08
N GLU A 151 -11.83 4.49 -10.64
CA GLU A 151 -13.20 4.98 -10.68
C GLU A 151 -13.56 5.66 -9.36
N THR A 152 -14.41 6.67 -9.41
CA THR A 152 -14.95 7.34 -8.23
C THR A 152 -16.35 7.83 -8.48
N VAL A 153 -17.04 8.23 -7.42
CA VAL A 153 -18.37 8.81 -7.46
C VAL A 153 -18.24 10.33 -7.40
N ALA A 154 -18.76 11.01 -8.43
CA ALA A 154 -18.64 12.47 -8.55
C ALA A 154 -19.74 13.22 -7.78
N MET A 155 -20.91 12.61 -7.57
CA MET A 155 -22.04 13.23 -6.87
C MET A 155 -22.87 12.18 -6.15
N GLN A 156 -23.65 12.63 -5.18
CA GLN A 156 -24.58 11.77 -4.45
C GLN A 156 -25.62 11.16 -5.39
N SER A 157 -26.00 9.92 -5.13
CA SER A 157 -27.08 9.26 -5.85
C SER A 157 -28.40 10.01 -5.69
N PRO A 158 -29.25 10.10 -6.75
CA PRO A 158 -30.52 10.85 -6.70
C PRO A 158 -31.55 10.26 -5.72
N GLY A 159 -31.26 9.11 -5.15
CA GLY A 159 -32.10 8.39 -4.19
C GLY A 159 -31.50 7.06 -3.80
N GLU A 160 -32.28 6.29 -3.08
CA GLU A 160 -31.92 4.91 -2.72
C GLU A 160 -32.31 3.95 -3.84
N PHE A 161 -31.41 3.03 -4.14
CA PHE A 161 -31.65 1.96 -5.14
C PHE A 161 -32.00 0.66 -4.41
N GLU A 162 -33.10 0.03 -4.82
CA GLU A 162 -33.55 -1.23 -4.26
C GLU A 162 -32.78 -2.41 -4.87
N GLY A 163 -32.04 -3.13 -4.02
CA GLY A 163 -31.46 -4.44 -4.33
C GLY A 163 -32.24 -5.56 -3.64
N LYS A 164 -32.42 -6.69 -4.34
CA LYS A 164 -33.09 -7.88 -3.80
C LYS A 164 -32.13 -9.07 -3.79
N SER A 165 -32.16 -9.82 -2.70
CA SER A 165 -31.46 -11.11 -2.66
C SER A 165 -32.04 -12.09 -3.69
N PRO A 166 -31.26 -13.09 -4.18
CA PRO A 166 -31.75 -14.07 -5.16
C PRO A 166 -33.02 -14.79 -4.72
N ASN A 167 -33.17 -15.06 -3.43
CA ASN A 167 -34.38 -15.67 -2.86
C ASN A 167 -35.55 -14.68 -2.63
N LYS A 168 -35.37 -13.38 -2.95
CA LYS A 168 -36.30 -12.25 -2.78
C LYS A 168 -36.79 -11.98 -1.34
N HIS A 169 -36.18 -12.59 -0.34
CA HIS A 169 -36.57 -12.39 1.06
C HIS A 169 -35.96 -11.11 1.64
N ASN A 170 -34.75 -10.74 1.22
CA ASN A 170 -34.08 -9.54 1.70
C ASN A 170 -34.15 -8.43 0.65
N ARG A 171 -34.45 -7.21 1.09
CA ARG A 171 -34.42 -5.99 0.29
C ARG A 171 -33.42 -5.05 0.89
N PHE A 172 -32.54 -4.51 0.09
CA PHE A 172 -31.53 -3.53 0.47
C PHE A 172 -31.81 -2.23 -0.25
N TYR A 173 -31.74 -1.14 0.45
CA TYR A 173 -31.87 0.20 -0.10
C TYR A 173 -30.49 0.83 0.01
N ILE A 174 -29.86 1.10 -1.12
CA ILE A 174 -28.47 1.50 -1.21
C ILE A 174 -28.39 2.90 -1.78
N SER A 175 -27.70 3.80 -1.08
CA SER A 175 -27.29 5.10 -1.58
C SER A 175 -25.76 5.20 -1.64
N VAL A 176 -25.28 6.00 -2.57
CA VAL A 176 -23.85 6.20 -2.80
C VAL A 176 -23.57 7.69 -2.85
N GLU A 177 -22.50 8.12 -2.20
CA GLU A 177 -22.06 9.52 -2.22
C GLU A 177 -20.53 9.64 -2.16
N PRO A 178 -19.95 10.74 -2.64
CA PRO A 178 -18.52 11.00 -2.49
C PRO A 178 -18.12 10.99 -1.03
N LEU A 179 -16.90 10.54 -0.74
CA LEU A 179 -16.35 10.63 0.61
C LEU A 179 -15.76 12.03 0.84
N GLU A 180 -15.99 12.58 2.01
CA GLU A 180 -15.47 13.88 2.45
C GLU A 180 -13.93 13.84 2.49
N GLU A 181 -13.31 14.97 2.09
CA GLU A 181 -11.85 15.04 1.90
C GLU A 181 -11.07 14.85 3.20
N ASP A 182 -11.58 15.36 4.32
CA ASP A 182 -10.97 15.20 5.64
C ASP A 182 -10.93 13.73 6.08
N ILE A 183 -12.00 12.99 5.81
CA ILE A 183 -12.08 11.57 6.14
C ILE A 183 -11.18 10.75 5.22
N ARG A 184 -11.13 11.11 3.93
CA ARG A 184 -10.20 10.52 2.98
C ARG A 184 -8.75 10.68 3.45
N ALA A 185 -8.35 11.90 3.84
CA ALA A 185 -7.02 12.17 4.37
C ALA A 185 -6.72 11.31 5.60
N ALA A 186 -7.65 11.24 6.56
CA ALA A 186 -7.51 10.43 7.76
C ALA A 186 -7.38 8.91 7.50
N ILE A 187 -8.01 8.41 6.44
CA ILE A 187 -7.84 7.00 6.02
C ILE A 187 -6.45 6.79 5.37
N VAL A 188 -6.01 7.72 4.53
CA VAL A 188 -4.69 7.65 3.88
C VAL A 188 -3.56 7.75 4.90
N ASP A 189 -3.67 8.64 5.90
CA ASP A 189 -2.69 8.81 6.97
C ASP A 189 -2.70 7.66 7.99
N GLY A 190 -3.66 6.74 7.88
CA GLY A 190 -3.80 5.62 8.81
C GLY A 190 -4.38 5.98 10.17
N THR A 191 -4.85 7.22 10.37
CA THR A 191 -5.58 7.63 11.57
C THR A 191 -6.88 6.84 11.71
N ILE A 192 -7.56 6.59 10.59
CA ILE A 192 -8.70 5.68 10.51
C ILE A 192 -8.20 4.39 9.85
N PRO A 193 -8.24 3.24 10.55
CA PRO A 193 -7.73 1.98 10.03
C PRO A 193 -8.60 1.45 8.88
N SER A 194 -7.97 0.91 7.85
CA SER A 194 -8.63 0.17 6.77
C SER A 194 -8.93 -1.28 7.18
N GLY A 195 -9.90 -1.90 6.51
CA GLY A 195 -10.30 -3.28 6.70
C GLY A 195 -11.69 -3.42 7.32
N ASP A 196 -11.99 -4.60 7.85
CA ASP A 196 -13.28 -4.90 8.47
C ASP A 196 -13.38 -4.24 9.85
N ILE A 197 -14.32 -3.31 9.98
CA ILE A 197 -14.53 -2.58 11.23
C ILE A 197 -15.52 -3.36 12.11
N LYS A 198 -14.98 -4.09 13.09
CA LYS A 198 -15.80 -4.85 14.07
C LYS A 198 -16.28 -3.91 15.19
N LYS A 199 -17.27 -3.05 14.91
CA LYS A 199 -17.92 -2.13 15.90
C LYS A 199 -16.89 -1.38 16.76
N SER A 200 -15.85 -0.82 16.14
CA SER A 200 -14.85 -0.04 16.85
C SER A 200 -15.45 1.27 17.36
N LYS A 201 -15.52 1.40 18.70
CA LYS A 201 -15.97 2.65 19.33
C LYS A 201 -15.05 3.83 19.02
N GLU A 202 -13.79 3.54 18.78
CA GLU A 202 -12.76 4.51 18.47
C GLU A 202 -12.94 5.11 17.06
N VAL A 203 -13.06 4.27 16.04
CA VAL A 203 -13.36 4.69 14.66
C VAL A 203 -14.68 5.46 14.61
N ALA A 204 -15.72 4.96 15.29
CA ALA A 204 -16.99 5.65 15.34
C ALA A 204 -16.90 7.04 15.98
N ARG A 205 -16.08 7.20 17.04
CA ARG A 205 -15.86 8.50 17.69
C ARG A 205 -15.11 9.46 16.76
N GLN A 206 -14.02 9.00 16.15
CA GLN A 206 -13.25 9.81 15.19
C GLN A 206 -14.14 10.34 14.05
N LEU A 207 -14.94 9.47 13.42
CA LEU A 207 -15.86 9.87 12.35
C LEU A 207 -16.94 10.86 12.82
N ILE A 208 -17.46 10.70 14.04
CA ILE A 208 -18.43 11.63 14.60
C ILE A 208 -17.78 12.97 14.91
N ASP A 209 -16.57 12.99 15.44
CA ASP A 209 -15.80 14.22 15.72
C ASP A 209 -15.46 14.98 14.41
N MET A 210 -15.35 14.25 13.28
CA MET A 210 -15.17 14.78 11.92
C MET A 210 -16.49 15.16 11.22
N GLY A 211 -17.63 15.17 11.94
CA GLY A 211 -18.90 15.66 11.45
C GLY A 211 -19.93 14.61 11.00
N TRP A 212 -19.62 13.33 11.06
CA TRP A 212 -20.60 12.29 10.73
C TRP A 212 -21.70 12.17 11.79
N SER A 213 -22.89 11.78 11.35
CA SER A 213 -23.97 11.44 12.28
C SER A 213 -23.59 10.26 13.16
N LYS A 214 -24.16 10.19 14.37
CA LYS A 214 -23.95 9.06 15.28
C LYS A 214 -24.37 7.71 14.67
N VAL A 215 -25.35 7.72 13.77
CA VAL A 215 -25.82 6.50 13.08
C VAL A 215 -24.76 6.06 12.08
N HIS A 216 -24.29 6.95 11.21
CA HIS A 216 -23.29 6.62 10.19
C HIS A 216 -21.95 6.24 10.81
N GLY A 217 -21.43 7.01 11.76
CA GLY A 217 -20.15 6.70 12.41
C GLY A 217 -20.12 5.35 13.13
N ARG A 218 -21.25 4.93 13.73
CA ARG A 218 -21.37 3.62 14.38
C ARG A 218 -21.70 2.48 13.43
N GLY A 219 -22.23 2.82 12.25
CA GLY A 219 -22.66 1.89 11.23
C GLY A 219 -21.54 1.45 10.27
N VAL A 220 -20.32 1.96 10.40
CA VAL A 220 -19.22 1.54 9.52
C VAL A 220 -18.95 0.05 9.67
N LEU A 221 -19.00 -0.65 8.55
CA LEU A 221 -18.80 -2.10 8.45
C LEU A 221 -17.41 -2.44 7.92
N CYS A 222 -16.98 -1.74 6.88
CA CYS A 222 -15.72 -2.01 6.19
C CYS A 222 -15.17 -0.72 5.55
N ILE A 223 -13.84 -0.60 5.51
CA ILE A 223 -13.12 0.46 4.80
C ILE A 223 -12.09 -0.23 3.90
N GLU A 224 -12.23 -0.05 2.58
CA GLU A 224 -11.36 -0.67 1.59
C GLU A 224 -11.02 0.35 0.48
N ASN A 225 -9.72 0.51 0.15
CA ASN A 225 -9.25 1.48 -0.86
C ASN A 225 -9.79 2.92 -0.71
N GLY A 226 -9.92 3.41 0.51
CA GLY A 226 -10.52 4.72 0.77
C GLY A 226 -12.02 4.79 0.49
N CYS A 227 -12.70 3.65 0.32
CA CYS A 227 -14.14 3.54 0.21
C CYS A 227 -14.70 3.05 1.53
N VAL A 228 -15.86 3.58 1.95
CA VAL A 228 -16.47 3.27 3.24
C VAL A 228 -17.83 2.62 3.03
N PHE A 229 -18.05 1.47 3.66
CA PHE A 229 -19.35 0.81 3.70
C PHE A 229 -20.01 1.02 5.05
N VAL A 230 -21.21 1.58 5.04
CA VAL A 230 -21.96 2.00 6.23
C VAL A 230 -23.31 1.31 6.28
N ASP A 231 -23.63 0.72 7.40
CA ASP A 231 -24.99 0.28 7.75
C ASP A 231 -25.74 1.47 8.36
N ALA A 232 -26.61 2.09 7.59
CA ALA A 232 -27.45 3.20 8.00
C ALA A 232 -28.86 2.76 8.45
N THR A 233 -29.10 1.46 8.61
CA THR A 233 -30.39 0.89 8.93
C THR A 233 -30.89 1.38 10.27
N LYS A 234 -32.17 1.78 10.33
CA LYS A 234 -32.86 2.17 11.56
C LYS A 234 -33.78 1.05 12.02
N GLY A 235 -33.62 0.60 13.26
CA GLY A 235 -34.51 -0.40 13.84
C GLY A 235 -33.87 -1.77 14.04
N ILE A 236 -34.69 -2.76 14.46
CA ILE A 236 -34.25 -4.15 14.68
C ILE A 236 -34.36 -4.89 13.34
N GLN A 237 -33.23 -5.07 12.67
CA GLN A 237 -33.15 -5.91 11.48
C GLN A 237 -32.06 -6.97 11.68
N ASN A 238 -32.33 -8.19 11.25
CA ASN A 238 -31.38 -9.30 11.31
C ASN A 238 -30.39 -9.24 10.14
N LEU A 239 -29.54 -8.18 10.14
CA LEU A 239 -28.44 -8.06 9.18
C LEU A 239 -27.30 -9.05 9.47
N PHE A 240 -27.33 -9.72 10.62
CA PHE A 240 -26.23 -10.58 11.06
C PHE A 240 -25.91 -11.71 10.07
N GLU A 241 -26.93 -12.33 9.48
CA GLU A 241 -26.76 -13.46 8.54
C GLU A 241 -26.25 -13.02 7.16
N THR A 242 -26.50 -11.77 6.75
CA THR A 242 -26.13 -11.25 5.43
C THR A 242 -24.92 -10.31 5.49
N ARG A 243 -24.48 -9.91 6.68
CA ARG A 243 -23.43 -8.91 6.85
C ARG A 243 -22.12 -9.28 6.16
N GLU A 244 -21.65 -10.50 6.35
CA GLU A 244 -20.39 -10.97 5.75
C GLU A 244 -20.48 -10.99 4.23
N LEU A 245 -21.61 -11.47 3.68
CA LEU A 245 -21.85 -11.46 2.24
C LEU A 245 -21.90 -10.05 1.66
N LEU A 246 -22.46 -9.09 2.38
CA LEU A 246 -22.48 -7.69 1.97
C LEU A 246 -21.09 -7.06 1.98
N ILE A 247 -20.26 -7.38 2.97
CA ILE A 247 -18.87 -6.92 3.04
C ILE A 247 -18.05 -7.53 1.89
N GLU A 248 -18.23 -8.82 1.60
CA GLU A 248 -17.57 -9.48 0.47
C GLU A 248 -17.98 -8.85 -0.86
N ALA A 249 -19.29 -8.66 -1.08
CA ALA A 249 -19.79 -7.99 -2.27
C ALA A 249 -19.25 -6.55 -2.41
N PHE A 250 -19.19 -5.80 -1.31
CA PHE A 250 -18.57 -4.47 -1.30
C PHE A 250 -17.10 -4.53 -1.73
N LYS A 251 -16.31 -5.44 -1.15
CA LYS A 251 -14.90 -5.60 -1.51
C LYS A 251 -14.71 -6.01 -2.97
N GLU A 252 -15.60 -6.82 -3.52
CA GLU A 252 -15.57 -7.21 -4.92
C GLU A 252 -15.85 -6.01 -5.83
N VAL A 253 -16.88 -5.22 -5.52
CA VAL A 253 -17.22 -4.01 -6.27
C VAL A 253 -16.09 -2.97 -6.19
N VAL A 254 -15.46 -2.78 -5.01
CA VAL A 254 -14.32 -1.87 -4.86
C VAL A 254 -13.12 -2.30 -5.71
N LYS A 255 -12.90 -3.60 -5.85
CA LYS A 255 -11.80 -4.13 -6.69
C LYS A 255 -12.06 -3.95 -8.18
N ARG A 256 -13.33 -3.99 -8.58
CA ARG A 256 -13.71 -3.96 -9.98
C ARG A 256 -14.97 -3.11 -10.15
N GLY A 257 -14.77 -1.84 -10.44
CA GLY A 257 -15.85 -0.87 -10.64
C GLY A 257 -16.78 -1.21 -11.81
N PRO A 258 -18.02 -0.71 -11.78
CA PRO A 258 -19.06 -1.12 -12.72
C PRO A 258 -18.93 -0.50 -14.11
N ARG A 259 -18.14 0.55 -14.28
CA ARG A 259 -18.09 1.30 -15.55
C ARG A 259 -16.89 0.93 -16.42
N ALA A 260 -15.70 0.96 -15.88
CA ALA A 260 -14.45 0.68 -16.61
C ALA A 260 -13.74 -0.57 -16.08
N HIS A 261 -14.31 -1.23 -15.07
CA HIS A 261 -13.72 -2.35 -14.35
C HIS A 261 -12.40 -2.02 -13.64
N GLU A 262 -12.18 -0.72 -13.37
CA GLU A 262 -11.06 -0.22 -12.59
C GLU A 262 -11.36 -0.20 -11.09
N LYS A 263 -10.34 -0.15 -10.25
CA LYS A 263 -10.52 -0.08 -8.80
C LYS A 263 -11.26 1.19 -8.41
N LEU A 264 -12.24 1.07 -7.55
CA LEU A 264 -12.99 2.21 -6.99
C LEU A 264 -12.24 2.86 -5.83
N MET A 265 -12.43 4.17 -5.66
CA MET A 265 -11.88 4.94 -4.56
C MET A 265 -12.78 6.11 -4.13
N CYS A 266 -12.62 6.53 -2.88
CA CYS A 266 -13.11 7.81 -2.35
C CYS A 266 -14.64 8.00 -2.43
N PHE A 267 -15.40 7.00 -2.04
CA PHE A 267 -16.85 7.12 -1.91
C PHE A 267 -17.35 6.35 -0.68
N LYS A 268 -18.55 6.65 -0.26
CA LYS A 268 -19.27 5.88 0.77
C LYS A 268 -20.56 5.28 0.22
N ILE A 269 -20.84 4.05 0.63
CA ILE A 269 -22.09 3.33 0.37
C ILE A 269 -22.83 3.20 1.71
N MET A 270 -24.09 3.52 1.68
CA MET A 270 -24.99 3.39 2.84
C MET A 270 -26.17 2.52 2.52
#